data_88c7915235f522406e7dd8145c4dae38
#
_entry.id   88c7915235f522406e7dd8145c4dae38
#
_cell.length_a   1.000
_cell.length_b   1.000
_cell.length_c   1.000
_cell.angle_alpha   90.00
_cell.angle_beta   90.00
_cell.angle_gamma   90.00
#
_symmetry.space_group_name_H-M   'P 1'
#
loop_
_entity.id
_entity.type
_entity.pdbx_description
1 polymer ?
#
loop_
_entity_poly.entity_id
_entity_poly.type
_entity_poly.pdbx_seq_one_letter_code
_entity_poly.pdbx_strand_id
1 'polypeptide(L)'
;MQGNRFPQIDAFRFLAIFFVLTVHWHSSFQPFTEYFSLSVRGVDLFFVISGFLITLGLFRAKDREPKSTTSLYKFYARRFLRIFPIYYVVLLFVWLFNHKQVAGAMPWHLFYLSNFYFIKMESFRGLGHLWSLSVEEQFYLVWPLLILFIPTRKVLWAIIPAIALSIAAKTYWQYNHYTFWTAYMHPLGSLDVLALGGLLAYGYNFHQQLLRSWLFDWRVITLVLLQAIIIQTLCYIPQVKCIHEVLMRFSFGLLAIWLIGRAAFGIGGWWGAVLSCKPILFVGRVSYCFYLVHVLVPGMLLGLTFPVNEDLRFIMYFFVTLGISSVSWYIFESQVLKLKDRFE
;
A
#
# COMPACT_ATOMS: atom_id res chain seq x y z
N MET A 1 6.93 -9.78 -25.05
CA MET A 1 5.57 -9.17 -25.02
C MET A 1 5.51 -8.20 -23.85
N GLN A 2 5.30 -6.92 -24.10
CA GLN A 2 5.15 -5.93 -23.02
C GLN A 2 3.88 -6.29 -22.22
N GLY A 3 4.06 -6.86 -21.03
CA GLY A 3 2.93 -7.06 -20.11
C GLY A 3 2.23 -5.73 -19.92
N ASN A 4 0.89 -5.71 -19.95
CA ASN A 4 0.07 -4.50 -19.77
C ASN A 4 0.56 -3.72 -18.55
N ARG A 5 1.41 -2.72 -18.79
CA ARG A 5 1.77 -1.74 -17.77
C ARG A 5 0.59 -0.80 -17.60
N PHE A 6 0.26 -0.49 -16.37
CA PHE A 6 -0.72 0.51 -16.00
C PHE A 6 -0.01 1.78 -15.53
N PRO A 7 0.46 2.66 -16.46
CA PRO A 7 1.30 3.79 -16.06
C PRO A 7 0.61 4.68 -15.02
N GLN A 8 -0.68 4.92 -15.17
CA GLN A 8 -1.41 5.78 -14.24
C GLN A 8 -1.55 5.18 -12.83
N ILE A 9 -1.37 3.88 -12.65
CA ILE A 9 -1.27 3.28 -11.30
C ILE A 9 0.03 3.71 -10.62
N ASP A 10 1.12 3.93 -11.35
CA ASP A 10 2.35 4.49 -10.77
C ASP A 10 2.12 5.94 -10.29
N ALA A 11 1.26 6.72 -10.94
CA ALA A 11 0.85 8.04 -10.44
C ALA A 11 0.07 7.93 -9.11
N PHE A 12 -0.77 6.92 -8.93
CA PHE A 12 -1.44 6.69 -7.64
C PHE A 12 -0.49 6.19 -6.56
N ARG A 13 0.61 5.51 -6.90
CA ARG A 13 1.69 5.24 -5.94
C ARG A 13 2.40 6.50 -5.50
N PHE A 14 2.63 7.45 -6.42
CA PHE A 14 3.13 8.78 -6.04
C PHE A 14 2.16 9.47 -5.08
N LEU A 15 0.86 9.50 -5.38
CA LEU A 15 -0.15 10.09 -4.49
C LEU A 15 -0.17 9.42 -3.11
N ALA A 16 -0.08 8.10 -3.06
CA ALA A 16 -0.04 7.33 -1.82
C ALA A 16 1.17 7.70 -0.96
N ILE A 17 2.37 7.79 -1.56
CA ILE A 17 3.56 8.22 -0.82
C ILE A 17 3.45 9.67 -0.37
N PHE A 18 2.92 10.55 -1.21
CA PHE A 18 2.73 11.95 -0.86
C PHE A 18 1.87 12.11 0.40
N PHE A 19 0.77 11.36 0.52
CA PHE A 19 -0.06 11.35 1.74
C PHE A 19 0.73 10.89 2.98
N VAL A 20 1.60 9.89 2.82
CA VAL A 20 2.46 9.43 3.93
C VAL A 20 3.44 10.52 4.34
N LEU A 21 4.07 11.20 3.39
CA LEU A 21 5.07 12.24 3.67
C LEU A 21 4.49 13.47 4.36
N THR A 22 3.29 13.92 3.97
CA THR A 22 2.64 15.09 4.57
C THR A 22 2.45 14.92 6.08
N VAL A 23 2.22 13.71 6.55
CA VAL A 23 2.07 13.42 7.97
C VAL A 23 3.40 13.29 8.69
N HIS A 24 4.42 12.70 8.04
CA HIS A 24 5.70 12.48 8.69
C HIS A 24 6.62 13.71 8.71
N TRP A 25 6.43 14.65 7.79
CA TRP A 25 7.40 15.73 7.57
C TRP A 25 6.85 17.14 7.76
N HIS A 26 5.53 17.33 7.92
CA HIS A 26 4.94 18.67 7.95
C HIS A 26 3.89 18.82 9.06
N SER A 27 4.26 19.56 10.12
CA SER A 27 3.38 19.72 11.29
C SER A 27 2.18 20.63 11.02
N SER A 28 2.32 21.64 10.16
CA SER A 28 1.23 22.58 9.86
C SER A 28 0.06 21.94 9.11
N PHE A 29 0.28 20.79 8.44
CA PHE A 29 -0.78 19.99 7.83
C PHE A 29 -1.43 19.00 8.82
N GLN A 30 -0.89 18.83 10.03
CA GLN A 30 -1.39 17.83 10.99
C GLN A 30 -2.90 17.93 11.26
N PRO A 31 -3.52 19.09 11.51
CA PRO A 31 -4.96 19.15 11.76
C PRO A 31 -5.79 18.59 10.60
N PHE A 32 -5.38 18.88 9.35
CA PHE A 32 -6.05 18.38 8.16
C PHE A 32 -5.72 16.88 7.92
N THR A 33 -4.46 16.49 8.10
CA THR A 33 -4.01 15.12 7.87
C THR A 33 -4.56 14.17 8.94
N GLU A 34 -4.70 14.61 10.17
CA GLU A 34 -5.34 13.87 11.25
C GLU A 34 -6.83 13.71 11.02
N TYR A 35 -7.53 14.80 10.68
CA TYR A 35 -8.97 14.77 10.40
C TYR A 35 -9.33 13.75 9.31
N PHE A 36 -8.54 13.68 8.22
CA PHE A 36 -8.74 12.73 7.12
C PHE A 36 -7.92 11.44 7.27
N SER A 37 -7.12 11.32 8.34
CA SER A 37 -6.21 10.18 8.56
C SER A 37 -5.33 9.88 7.33
N LEU A 38 -4.78 10.91 6.67
CA LEU A 38 -4.17 10.80 5.33
C LEU A 38 -2.98 9.83 5.27
N SER A 39 -2.16 9.72 6.33
CA SER A 39 -1.05 8.75 6.33
C SER A 39 -1.54 7.33 6.19
N VAL A 40 -2.60 7.03 6.94
CA VAL A 40 -3.26 5.72 6.93
C VAL A 40 -3.90 5.47 5.57
N ARG A 41 -4.52 6.50 4.97
CA ARG A 41 -5.14 6.41 3.63
C ARG A 41 -4.10 6.22 2.52
N GLY A 42 -2.91 6.81 2.65
CA GLY A 42 -1.79 6.54 1.75
C GLY A 42 -1.39 5.07 1.76
N VAL A 43 -1.29 4.46 2.93
CA VAL A 43 -1.00 3.02 3.06
C VAL A 43 -2.16 2.17 2.53
N ASP A 44 -3.41 2.52 2.82
CA ASP A 44 -4.58 1.80 2.29
C ASP A 44 -4.61 1.82 0.75
N LEU A 45 -4.23 2.96 0.13
CA LEU A 45 -4.13 3.07 -1.32
C LEU A 45 -3.04 2.12 -1.88
N PHE A 46 -1.87 2.02 -1.21
CA PHE A 46 -0.86 1.02 -1.57
C PHE A 46 -1.41 -0.40 -1.45
N PHE A 47 -2.15 -0.72 -0.40
CA PHE A 47 -2.73 -2.05 -0.21
C PHE A 47 -3.73 -2.41 -1.31
N VAL A 48 -4.61 -1.49 -1.71
CA VAL A 48 -5.54 -1.72 -2.84
C VAL A 48 -4.77 -1.94 -4.15
N ILE A 49 -3.74 -1.12 -4.43
CA ILE A 49 -2.87 -1.29 -5.60
C ILE A 49 -2.20 -2.66 -5.59
N SER A 50 -1.65 -3.06 -4.44
CA SER A 50 -0.98 -4.35 -4.26
C SER A 50 -1.95 -5.50 -4.45
N GLY A 51 -3.11 -5.47 -3.80
CA GLY A 51 -4.17 -6.45 -3.98
C GLY A 51 -4.59 -6.61 -5.45
N PHE A 52 -4.79 -5.50 -6.15
CA PHE A 52 -5.15 -5.48 -7.57
C PHE A 52 -4.06 -6.11 -8.46
N LEU A 53 -2.84 -5.62 -8.37
CA LEU A 53 -1.76 -6.05 -9.26
C LEU A 53 -1.33 -7.49 -9.01
N ILE A 54 -1.30 -7.90 -7.74
CA ILE A 54 -0.96 -9.27 -7.35
C ILE A 54 -2.02 -10.25 -7.87
N THR A 55 -3.29 -9.99 -7.57
CA THR A 55 -4.38 -10.89 -7.97
C THR A 55 -4.50 -10.98 -9.48
N LEU A 56 -4.41 -9.86 -10.20
CA LEU A 56 -4.42 -9.85 -11.65
C LEU A 56 -3.22 -10.62 -12.25
N GLY A 57 -2.03 -10.46 -11.66
CA GLY A 57 -0.85 -11.22 -12.04
C GLY A 57 -1.00 -12.72 -11.83
N LEU A 58 -1.66 -13.13 -10.74
CA LEU A 58 -1.93 -14.54 -10.42
C LEU A 58 -2.98 -15.15 -11.37
N PHE A 59 -4.03 -14.40 -11.75
CA PHE A 59 -4.98 -14.86 -12.77
C PHE A 59 -4.27 -15.13 -14.09
N ARG A 60 -3.47 -14.18 -14.55
CA ARG A 60 -2.69 -14.34 -15.79
C ARG A 60 -1.68 -15.49 -15.72
N ALA A 61 -1.06 -15.70 -14.57
CA ALA A 61 -0.15 -16.84 -14.37
C ALA A 61 -0.89 -18.17 -14.43
N LYS A 62 -2.09 -18.24 -13.83
CA LYS A 62 -2.95 -19.42 -13.85
C LYS A 62 -3.42 -19.79 -15.25
N ASP A 63 -3.68 -18.79 -16.11
CA ASP A 63 -4.09 -19.00 -17.49
C ASP A 63 -2.93 -19.49 -18.39
N ARG A 64 -1.68 -19.10 -18.06
CA ARG A 64 -0.49 -19.44 -18.85
C ARG A 64 0.16 -20.75 -18.46
N GLU A 65 0.13 -21.09 -17.19
CA GLU A 65 0.88 -22.20 -16.62
C GLU A 65 -0.10 -23.25 -16.07
N PRO A 66 -0.08 -24.49 -16.61
CA PRO A 66 -1.00 -25.55 -16.18
C PRO A 66 -0.78 -25.97 -14.72
N LYS A 67 0.45 -25.82 -14.20
CA LYS A 67 0.82 -26.21 -12.84
C LYS A 67 0.83 -25.01 -11.91
N SER A 68 -0.12 -24.95 -10.99
CA SER A 68 -0.20 -23.87 -9.96
C SER A 68 1.05 -23.78 -9.09
N THR A 69 1.77 -24.89 -8.85
CA THR A 69 3.04 -24.91 -8.11
C THR A 69 4.16 -24.16 -8.84
N THR A 70 4.27 -24.31 -10.16
CA THR A 70 5.23 -23.55 -10.98
C THR A 70 4.92 -22.06 -10.96
N SER A 71 3.64 -21.69 -11.11
CA SER A 71 3.17 -20.30 -11.01
C SER A 71 3.49 -19.71 -9.64
N LEU A 72 3.30 -20.49 -8.57
CA LEU A 72 3.61 -20.08 -7.20
C LEU A 72 5.10 -19.83 -7.01
N TYR A 73 5.96 -20.73 -7.44
CA TYR A 73 7.41 -20.56 -7.38
C TYR A 73 7.86 -19.31 -8.15
N LYS A 74 7.41 -19.16 -9.41
CA LYS A 74 7.72 -17.98 -10.22
C LYS A 74 7.24 -16.69 -9.56
N PHE A 75 6.07 -16.71 -8.93
CA PHE A 75 5.54 -15.57 -8.18
C PHE A 75 6.48 -15.17 -7.03
N TYR A 76 6.83 -16.11 -6.15
CA TYR A 76 7.71 -15.81 -5.01
C TYR A 76 9.11 -15.37 -5.44
N ALA A 77 9.70 -16.00 -6.45
CA ALA A 77 10.99 -15.60 -6.96
C ALA A 77 10.99 -14.16 -7.48
N ARG A 78 9.95 -13.76 -8.25
CA ARG A 78 9.82 -12.39 -8.73
C ARG A 78 9.58 -11.37 -7.62
N ARG A 79 8.87 -11.74 -6.56
CA ARG A 79 8.64 -10.87 -5.39
C ARG A 79 9.88 -10.73 -4.56
N PHE A 80 10.57 -11.83 -4.28
CA PHE A 80 11.85 -11.82 -3.60
C PHE A 80 12.83 -10.85 -4.26
N LEU A 81 13.05 -10.95 -5.57
CA LEU A 81 13.93 -10.05 -6.31
C LEU A 81 13.50 -8.57 -6.27
N ARG A 82 12.22 -8.30 -6.09
CA ARG A 82 11.71 -6.93 -6.07
C ARG A 82 11.84 -6.27 -4.71
N ILE A 83 11.69 -7.01 -3.62
CA ILE A 83 11.43 -6.47 -2.29
C ILE A 83 12.63 -6.68 -1.38
N PHE A 84 13.09 -7.93 -1.26
CA PHE A 84 14.09 -8.33 -0.27
C PHE A 84 15.45 -7.65 -0.42
N PRO A 85 16.05 -7.54 -1.62
CA PRO A 85 17.40 -7.03 -1.73
C PRO A 85 17.55 -5.61 -1.17
N ILE A 86 16.72 -4.66 -1.58
CA ILE A 86 16.80 -3.29 -1.11
C ILE A 86 16.32 -3.15 0.34
N TYR A 87 15.33 -3.94 0.78
CA TYR A 87 14.88 -3.97 2.16
C TYR A 87 16.01 -4.32 3.12
N TYR A 88 16.73 -5.41 2.86
CA TYR A 88 17.84 -5.81 3.72
C TYR A 88 19.07 -4.89 3.62
N VAL A 89 19.30 -4.25 2.49
CA VAL A 89 20.33 -3.19 2.37
C VAL A 89 19.99 -2.03 3.31
N VAL A 90 18.74 -1.58 3.33
CA VAL A 90 18.31 -0.50 4.24
C VAL A 90 18.38 -0.94 5.70
N LEU A 91 17.96 -2.17 6.04
CA LEU A 91 18.10 -2.69 7.41
C LEU A 91 19.55 -2.77 7.85
N LEU A 92 20.44 -3.24 6.98
CA LEU A 92 21.88 -3.28 7.27
C LEU A 92 22.44 -1.88 7.51
N PHE A 93 22.06 -0.92 6.67
CA PHE A 93 22.46 0.48 6.85
C PHE A 93 22.00 1.01 8.22
N VAL A 94 20.74 0.83 8.58
CA VAL A 94 20.21 1.27 9.87
C VAL A 94 20.88 0.55 11.03
N TRP A 95 21.18 -0.74 10.90
CA TRP A 95 21.91 -1.50 11.91
C TRP A 95 23.31 -0.95 12.15
N LEU A 96 24.05 -0.61 11.11
CA LEU A 96 25.41 -0.10 11.22
C LEU A 96 25.48 1.31 11.83
N PHE A 97 24.52 2.17 11.50
CA PHE A 97 24.56 3.60 11.88
C PHE A 97 23.65 3.98 13.05
N ASN A 98 22.65 3.16 13.36
CA ASN A 98 21.63 3.48 14.37
C ASN A 98 21.19 2.26 15.20
N HIS A 99 22.09 1.31 15.43
CA HIS A 99 21.74 0.03 16.04
C HIS A 99 21.05 0.15 17.41
N LYS A 100 21.45 1.14 18.25
CA LYS A 100 20.87 1.32 19.59
C LYS A 100 19.36 1.59 19.58
N GLN A 101 18.86 2.25 18.54
CA GLN A 101 17.42 2.56 18.44
C GLN A 101 16.60 1.38 17.88
N VAL A 102 17.22 0.48 17.13
CA VAL A 102 16.52 -0.59 16.43
C VAL A 102 16.82 -2.00 16.94
N ALA A 103 17.79 -2.17 17.86
CA ALA A 103 18.26 -3.49 18.31
C ALA A 103 17.12 -4.40 18.78
N GLY A 104 16.20 -3.89 19.61
CA GLY A 104 15.06 -4.67 20.12
C GLY A 104 14.03 -5.05 19.05
N ALA A 105 13.90 -4.24 17.99
CA ALA A 105 12.97 -4.46 16.90
C ALA A 105 13.59 -5.27 15.74
N MET A 106 14.92 -5.34 15.66
CA MET A 106 15.62 -5.90 14.49
C MET A 106 15.22 -7.35 14.17
N PRO A 107 15.10 -8.28 15.13
CA PRO A 107 14.61 -9.63 14.82
C PRO A 107 13.25 -9.63 14.14
N TRP A 108 12.34 -8.75 14.58
CA TRP A 108 11.00 -8.60 13.99
C TRP A 108 11.05 -8.01 12.59
N HIS A 109 11.95 -7.04 12.34
CA HIS A 109 12.17 -6.49 11.02
C HIS A 109 12.72 -7.53 10.04
N LEU A 110 13.70 -8.33 10.46
CA LEU A 110 14.32 -9.36 9.63
C LEU A 110 13.31 -10.41 9.11
N PHE A 111 12.28 -10.72 9.90
CA PHE A 111 11.27 -11.73 9.55
C PHE A 111 9.93 -11.14 9.08
N TYR A 112 9.87 -9.83 8.76
CA TYR A 112 8.63 -9.16 8.39
C TYR A 112 7.50 -9.34 9.43
N LEU A 113 7.86 -9.21 10.70
CA LEU A 113 6.95 -9.27 11.85
C LEU A 113 6.88 -7.93 12.59
N SER A 114 7.33 -6.84 11.96
CA SER A 114 7.39 -5.49 12.54
C SER A 114 6.02 -5.02 13.05
N ASN A 115 4.96 -5.39 12.36
CA ASN A 115 3.58 -5.08 12.75
C ASN A 115 3.24 -5.65 14.13
N PHE A 116 3.59 -6.90 14.43
CA PHE A 116 3.36 -7.50 15.74
C PHE A 116 4.23 -6.89 16.83
N TYR A 117 5.47 -6.49 16.51
CA TYR A 117 6.32 -5.77 17.43
C TYR A 117 5.68 -4.45 17.86
N PHE A 118 5.20 -3.64 16.91
CA PHE A 118 4.59 -2.35 17.22
C PHE A 118 3.23 -2.48 17.90
N ILE A 119 2.44 -3.49 17.60
CA ILE A 119 1.22 -3.82 18.36
C ILE A 119 1.59 -4.11 19.81
N LYS A 120 2.61 -4.92 20.06
CA LYS A 120 3.04 -5.30 21.42
C LYS A 120 3.62 -4.12 22.20
N MET A 121 4.37 -3.25 21.54
CA MET A 121 5.08 -2.14 22.19
C MET A 121 4.26 -0.87 22.26
N GLU A 122 3.14 -0.80 21.57
CA GLU A 122 2.29 0.40 21.43
C GLU A 122 3.08 1.67 21.07
N SER A 123 4.17 1.52 20.32
CA SER A 123 5.12 2.58 20.02
C SER A 123 5.70 2.45 18.61
N PHE A 124 5.73 3.57 17.88
CA PHE A 124 6.23 3.66 16.49
C PHE A 124 7.67 4.16 16.37
N ARG A 125 8.50 4.00 17.39
CA ARG A 125 9.88 4.50 17.36
C ARG A 125 10.72 3.81 16.29
N GLY A 126 11.67 4.55 15.74
CA GLY A 126 12.62 4.04 14.75
C GLY A 126 11.97 3.76 13.38
N LEU A 127 11.94 2.51 12.97
CA LEU A 127 11.40 2.08 11.68
C LEU A 127 9.91 1.74 11.73
N GLY A 128 9.10 2.54 12.43
CA GLY A 128 7.67 2.30 12.64
C GLY A 128 6.91 2.00 11.36
N HIS A 129 7.21 2.68 10.26
CA HIS A 129 6.55 2.51 8.96
C HIS A 129 6.68 1.09 8.36
N LEU A 130 7.66 0.28 8.79
CA LEU A 130 7.87 -1.09 8.29
C LEU A 130 6.72 -2.06 8.66
N TRP A 131 5.80 -1.67 9.56
CA TRP A 131 4.63 -2.48 9.87
C TRP A 131 3.79 -2.79 8.61
N SER A 132 3.61 -1.82 7.72
CA SER A 132 2.79 -1.98 6.53
C SER A 132 3.41 -2.94 5.52
N LEU A 133 4.75 -2.89 5.35
CA LEU A 133 5.47 -3.84 4.52
C LEU A 133 5.39 -5.27 5.09
N SER A 134 5.40 -5.40 6.42
CA SER A 134 5.20 -6.72 7.05
C SER A 134 3.82 -7.28 6.75
N VAL A 135 2.77 -6.46 6.82
CA VAL A 135 1.40 -6.87 6.46
C VAL A 135 1.31 -7.26 4.98
N GLU A 136 1.95 -6.49 4.08
CA GLU A 136 1.99 -6.83 2.66
C GLU A 136 2.67 -8.18 2.40
N GLU A 137 3.84 -8.42 3.00
CA GLU A 137 4.56 -9.68 2.81
C GLU A 137 3.80 -10.89 3.37
N GLN A 138 3.13 -10.72 4.51
CA GLN A 138 2.25 -11.74 5.08
C GLN A 138 1.05 -12.04 4.15
N PHE A 139 0.48 -11.02 3.51
CA PHE A 139 -0.53 -11.19 2.48
C PHE A 139 0.06 -11.90 1.24
N TYR A 140 1.25 -11.53 0.77
CA TYR A 140 1.90 -12.18 -0.37
C TYR A 140 2.25 -13.63 -0.11
N LEU A 141 2.42 -14.03 1.15
CA LEU A 141 2.67 -15.42 1.52
C LEU A 141 1.39 -16.27 1.37
N VAL A 142 0.23 -15.76 1.76
CA VAL A 142 -1.02 -16.54 1.84
C VAL A 142 -1.88 -16.38 0.59
N TRP A 143 -2.01 -15.17 0.06
CA TRP A 143 -2.95 -14.86 -1.01
C TRP A 143 -2.72 -15.64 -2.32
N PRO A 144 -1.48 -15.86 -2.79
CA PRO A 144 -1.23 -16.66 -3.99
C PRO A 144 -1.69 -18.11 -3.85
N LEU A 145 -1.60 -18.69 -2.65
CA LEU A 145 -2.11 -20.04 -2.39
C LEU A 145 -3.62 -20.10 -2.62
N LEU A 146 -4.37 -19.11 -2.12
CA LEU A 146 -5.81 -19.06 -2.32
C LEU A 146 -6.17 -18.87 -3.80
N ILE A 147 -5.53 -17.92 -4.49
CA ILE A 147 -5.89 -17.58 -5.87
C ILE A 147 -5.48 -18.68 -6.87
N LEU A 148 -4.32 -19.30 -6.70
CA LEU A 148 -3.83 -20.30 -7.63
C LEU A 148 -4.51 -21.67 -7.46
N PHE A 149 -4.81 -22.07 -6.21
CA PHE A 149 -5.33 -23.42 -5.94
C PHE A 149 -6.86 -23.49 -5.88
N ILE A 150 -7.56 -22.37 -5.61
CA ILE A 150 -9.02 -22.33 -5.71
C ILE A 150 -9.44 -22.25 -7.19
N PRO A 151 -10.41 -23.06 -7.65
CA PRO A 151 -10.93 -22.93 -9.02
C PRO A 151 -11.42 -21.51 -9.30
N THR A 152 -11.13 -20.99 -10.50
CA THR A 152 -11.40 -19.59 -10.88
C THR A 152 -12.86 -19.18 -10.64
N ARG A 153 -13.82 -20.09 -10.91
CA ARG A 153 -15.26 -19.87 -10.64
C ARG A 153 -15.59 -19.67 -9.16
N LYS A 154 -14.72 -20.14 -8.25
CA LYS A 154 -14.92 -20.08 -6.79
C LYS A 154 -14.04 -19.04 -6.11
N VAL A 155 -13.26 -18.25 -6.85
CA VAL A 155 -12.33 -17.27 -6.26
C VAL A 155 -13.05 -16.21 -5.42
N LEU A 156 -14.27 -15.83 -5.77
CA LEU A 156 -15.10 -14.94 -4.94
C LEU A 156 -15.39 -15.53 -3.55
N TRP A 157 -15.41 -16.86 -3.40
CA TRP A 157 -15.53 -17.53 -2.10
C TRP A 157 -14.28 -17.39 -1.22
N ALA A 158 -13.17 -16.89 -1.74
CA ALA A 158 -12.01 -16.49 -0.95
C ALA A 158 -12.01 -14.98 -0.73
N ILE A 159 -12.30 -14.18 -1.75
CA ILE A 159 -12.23 -12.71 -1.70
C ILE A 159 -13.30 -12.14 -0.75
N ILE A 160 -14.57 -12.54 -0.91
CA ILE A 160 -15.67 -11.98 -0.12
C ILE A 160 -15.56 -12.33 1.38
N PRO A 161 -15.30 -13.60 1.77
CA PRO A 161 -15.05 -13.91 3.18
C PRO A 161 -13.81 -13.22 3.76
N ALA A 162 -12.76 -13.00 2.97
CA ALA A 162 -11.59 -12.24 3.43
C ALA A 162 -11.96 -10.79 3.79
N ILE A 163 -12.77 -10.12 2.97
CA ILE A 163 -13.30 -8.79 3.29
C ILE A 163 -14.18 -8.82 4.54
N ALA A 164 -15.12 -9.75 4.60
CA ALA A 164 -16.03 -9.87 5.73
C ALA A 164 -15.29 -10.18 7.04
N LEU A 165 -14.31 -11.08 7.00
CA LEU A 165 -13.48 -11.44 8.15
C LEU A 165 -12.68 -10.23 8.67
N SER A 166 -12.12 -9.42 7.76
CA SER A 166 -11.40 -8.21 8.13
C SER A 166 -12.31 -7.20 8.83
N ILE A 167 -13.50 -6.96 8.27
CA ILE A 167 -14.48 -6.04 8.87
C ILE A 167 -14.90 -6.56 10.24
N ALA A 168 -15.24 -7.85 10.36
CA ALA A 168 -15.63 -8.48 11.62
C ALA A 168 -14.52 -8.41 12.68
N ALA A 169 -13.26 -8.70 12.29
CA ALA A 169 -12.12 -8.63 13.20
C ALA A 169 -11.89 -7.19 13.71
N LYS A 170 -11.93 -6.18 12.83
CA LYS A 170 -11.80 -4.78 13.23
C LYS A 170 -12.92 -4.33 14.15
N THR A 171 -14.17 -4.71 13.83
CA THR A 171 -15.33 -4.40 14.66
C THR A 171 -15.19 -5.05 16.05
N TYR A 172 -14.75 -6.31 16.11
CA TYR A 172 -14.49 -7.01 17.37
C TYR A 172 -13.43 -6.29 18.22
N TRP A 173 -12.29 -5.89 17.62
CA TRP A 173 -11.24 -5.17 18.34
C TRP A 173 -11.71 -3.80 18.83
N GLN A 174 -12.42 -3.06 18.01
CA GLN A 174 -12.97 -1.76 18.43
C GLN A 174 -14.00 -1.90 19.56
N TYR A 175 -14.88 -2.91 19.48
CA TYR A 175 -15.87 -3.18 20.52
C TYR A 175 -15.22 -3.56 21.86
N ASN A 176 -14.11 -4.30 21.82
CA ASN A 176 -13.35 -4.69 23.03
C ASN A 176 -12.27 -3.67 23.40
N HIS A 177 -12.36 -2.43 22.92
CA HIS A 177 -11.49 -1.30 23.29
C HIS A 177 -9.99 -1.52 23.02
N TYR A 178 -9.64 -2.38 22.08
CA TYR A 178 -8.27 -2.44 21.57
C TYR A 178 -7.90 -1.12 20.88
N THR A 179 -6.61 -0.79 20.87
CA THR A 179 -6.15 0.44 20.23
C THR A 179 -6.45 0.42 18.73
N PHE A 180 -6.69 1.59 18.14
CA PHE A 180 -6.83 1.76 16.70
C PHE A 180 -5.67 1.08 15.94
N TRP A 181 -4.45 1.24 16.44
CA TRP A 181 -3.25 0.69 15.83
C TRP A 181 -3.23 -0.84 15.85
N THR A 182 -3.72 -1.48 16.90
CA THR A 182 -3.86 -2.95 16.95
C THR A 182 -4.74 -3.44 15.81
N ALA A 183 -5.94 -2.87 15.66
CA ALA A 183 -6.86 -3.24 14.59
C ALA A 183 -6.30 -2.92 13.20
N TYR A 184 -5.49 -1.86 13.08
CA TYR A 184 -4.96 -1.38 11.81
C TYR A 184 -3.74 -2.14 11.32
N MET A 185 -2.79 -2.46 12.22
CA MET A 185 -1.53 -3.14 11.88
C MET A 185 -1.65 -4.66 11.82
N HIS A 186 -2.70 -5.23 12.39
CA HIS A 186 -2.89 -6.66 12.31
C HIS A 186 -3.21 -7.09 10.86
N PRO A 187 -2.65 -8.20 10.34
CA PRO A 187 -2.89 -8.63 8.96
C PRO A 187 -4.37 -8.78 8.63
N LEU A 188 -5.14 -9.37 9.55
CA LEU A 188 -6.60 -9.49 9.39
C LEU A 188 -7.28 -8.12 9.31
N GLY A 189 -6.79 -7.11 10.02
CA GLY A 189 -7.37 -5.77 10.00
C GLY A 189 -7.11 -5.01 8.69
N SER A 190 -6.12 -5.41 7.89
CA SER A 190 -5.81 -4.81 6.59
C SER A 190 -6.26 -5.66 5.41
N LEU A 191 -6.80 -6.84 5.69
CA LEU A 191 -7.17 -7.82 4.67
C LEU A 191 -8.30 -7.32 3.75
N ASP A 192 -9.23 -6.49 4.26
CA ASP A 192 -10.31 -5.94 3.45
C ASP A 192 -9.80 -5.05 2.30
N VAL A 193 -8.92 -4.09 2.57
CA VAL A 193 -8.40 -3.18 1.52
C VAL A 193 -7.52 -3.93 0.51
N LEU A 194 -6.75 -4.93 0.96
CA LEU A 194 -6.00 -5.82 0.08
C LEU A 194 -6.93 -6.68 -0.79
N ALA A 195 -7.96 -7.29 -0.17
CA ALA A 195 -8.93 -8.14 -0.87
C ALA A 195 -9.87 -7.33 -1.78
N LEU A 196 -10.19 -6.06 -1.44
CA LEU A 196 -10.88 -5.14 -2.33
C LEU A 196 -10.09 -4.90 -3.62
N GLY A 197 -8.76 -4.74 -3.55
CA GLY A 197 -7.90 -4.76 -4.73
C GLY A 197 -8.03 -6.06 -5.53
N GLY A 198 -8.10 -7.21 -4.84
CA GLY A 198 -8.36 -8.51 -5.46
C GLY A 198 -9.73 -8.60 -6.15
N LEU A 199 -10.77 -8.02 -5.56
CA LEU A 199 -12.10 -7.93 -6.14
C LEU A 199 -12.10 -7.09 -7.42
N LEU A 200 -11.40 -5.95 -7.41
CA LEU A 200 -11.19 -5.14 -8.60
C LEU A 200 -10.50 -5.94 -9.72
N ALA A 201 -9.47 -6.73 -9.37
CA ALA A 201 -8.76 -7.57 -10.33
C ALA A 201 -9.68 -8.66 -10.92
N TYR A 202 -10.56 -9.24 -10.12
CA TYR A 202 -11.56 -10.20 -10.58
C TYR A 202 -12.50 -9.54 -11.60
N GLY A 203 -13.08 -8.39 -11.27
CA GLY A 203 -13.94 -7.64 -12.17
C GLY A 203 -13.21 -7.23 -13.46
N TYR A 204 -11.95 -6.77 -13.35
CA TYR A 204 -11.14 -6.38 -14.49
C TYR A 204 -10.79 -7.56 -15.42
N ASN A 205 -10.56 -8.75 -14.86
CA ASN A 205 -10.17 -9.93 -15.65
C ASN A 205 -11.37 -10.65 -16.29
N PHE A 206 -12.50 -10.75 -15.58
CA PHE A 206 -13.62 -11.58 -16.00
C PHE A 206 -14.88 -10.82 -16.38
N HIS A 207 -15.04 -9.56 -15.96
CA HIS A 207 -16.26 -8.76 -16.16
C HIS A 207 -15.95 -7.34 -16.60
N GLN A 208 -15.04 -7.16 -17.56
CA GLN A 208 -14.52 -5.85 -17.98
C GLN A 208 -15.62 -4.85 -18.39
N GLN A 209 -16.60 -5.27 -19.17
CA GLN A 209 -17.68 -4.38 -19.65
C GLN A 209 -18.53 -3.88 -18.49
N LEU A 210 -18.96 -4.78 -17.60
CA LEU A 210 -19.75 -4.45 -16.43
C LEU A 210 -18.96 -3.54 -15.48
N LEU A 211 -17.70 -3.90 -15.19
CA LEU A 211 -16.86 -3.08 -14.33
C LEU A 211 -16.65 -1.69 -14.92
N ARG A 212 -16.39 -1.61 -16.23
CA ARG A 212 -16.21 -0.32 -16.91
C ARG A 212 -17.47 0.53 -16.84
N SER A 213 -18.66 -0.03 -17.09
CA SER A 213 -19.91 0.72 -16.98
C SER A 213 -20.12 1.32 -15.58
N TRP A 214 -19.81 0.56 -14.53
CA TRP A 214 -19.91 1.04 -13.15
C TRP A 214 -18.88 2.12 -12.83
N LEU A 215 -17.61 1.92 -13.17
CA LEU A 215 -16.55 2.88 -12.88
C LEU A 215 -16.72 4.21 -13.62
N PHE A 216 -17.37 4.20 -14.78
CA PHE A 216 -17.58 5.40 -15.59
C PHE A 216 -18.97 6.03 -15.38
N ASP A 217 -19.86 5.42 -14.60
CA ASP A 217 -21.11 6.05 -14.15
C ASP A 217 -20.79 7.02 -12.99
N TRP A 218 -21.08 8.30 -13.21
CA TRP A 218 -20.88 9.34 -12.20
C TRP A 218 -21.70 9.11 -10.92
N ARG A 219 -22.83 8.39 -11.02
CA ARG A 219 -23.69 8.05 -9.88
C ARG A 219 -22.95 7.21 -8.86
N VAL A 220 -22.12 6.28 -9.32
CA VAL A 220 -21.34 5.39 -8.43
C VAL A 220 -20.37 6.19 -7.56
N ILE A 221 -19.59 7.10 -8.16
CA ILE A 221 -18.66 7.92 -7.36
C ILE A 221 -19.41 8.87 -6.43
N THR A 222 -20.54 9.43 -6.89
CA THR A 222 -21.37 10.29 -6.05
C THR A 222 -21.89 9.53 -4.83
N LEU A 223 -22.37 8.29 -5.00
CA LEU A 223 -22.81 7.45 -3.89
C LEU A 223 -21.66 7.11 -2.91
N VAL A 224 -20.47 6.77 -3.42
CA VAL A 224 -19.30 6.51 -2.60
C VAL A 224 -18.90 7.74 -1.78
N LEU A 225 -18.92 8.93 -2.39
CA LEU A 225 -18.59 10.19 -1.69
C LEU A 225 -19.67 10.57 -0.66
N LEU A 226 -20.95 10.45 -1.00
CA LEU A 226 -22.05 10.70 -0.08
C LEU A 226 -21.98 9.76 1.12
N GLN A 227 -21.76 8.47 0.89
CA GLN A 227 -21.56 7.49 1.96
C GLN A 227 -20.39 7.89 2.87
N ALA A 228 -19.24 8.29 2.32
CA ALA A 228 -18.10 8.70 3.10
C ALA A 228 -18.40 9.96 3.95
N ILE A 229 -19.12 10.94 3.37
CA ILE A 229 -19.55 12.15 4.09
C ILE A 229 -20.51 11.78 5.23
N ILE A 230 -21.50 10.92 4.97
CA ILE A 230 -22.46 10.48 5.98
C ILE A 230 -21.71 9.78 7.13
N ILE A 231 -20.79 8.85 6.83
CA ILE A 231 -20.01 8.16 7.85
C ILE A 231 -19.15 9.17 8.64
N GLN A 232 -18.52 10.14 7.97
CA GLN A 232 -17.74 11.16 8.64
C GLN A 232 -18.61 12.02 9.57
N THR A 233 -19.84 12.34 9.23
CA THR A 233 -20.75 13.05 10.12
C THR A 233 -21.21 12.22 11.31
N LEU A 234 -21.29 10.90 11.14
CA LEU A 234 -21.66 10.00 12.24
C LEU A 234 -20.60 9.86 13.34
N CYS A 235 -19.36 10.33 13.11
CA CYS A 235 -18.30 10.29 14.14
C CYS A 235 -18.63 11.09 15.39
N TYR A 236 -19.52 12.07 15.28
CA TYR A 236 -20.00 12.88 16.41
C TYR A 236 -21.01 12.16 17.30
N ILE A 237 -21.52 10.98 16.89
CA ILE A 237 -22.47 10.17 17.64
C ILE A 237 -21.67 9.16 18.49
N PRO A 238 -21.68 9.26 19.85
CA PRO A 238 -20.85 8.41 20.72
C PRO A 238 -21.07 6.91 20.50
N GLN A 239 -22.31 6.51 20.21
CA GLN A 239 -22.69 5.10 20.00
C GLN A 239 -22.11 4.49 18.73
N VAL A 240 -21.73 5.32 17.75
CA VAL A 240 -21.21 4.88 16.46
C VAL A 240 -19.68 5.00 16.37
N LYS A 241 -19.07 5.74 17.31
CA LYS A 241 -17.64 6.02 17.30
C LYS A 241 -16.80 4.76 17.22
N CYS A 242 -17.21 3.67 17.85
CA CYS A 242 -16.46 2.40 17.82
C CYS A 242 -16.39 1.74 16.42
N ILE A 243 -17.36 1.98 15.53
CA ILE A 243 -17.37 1.41 14.17
C ILE A 243 -17.02 2.44 13.10
N HIS A 244 -16.95 3.72 13.45
CA HIS A 244 -16.69 4.81 12.53
C HIS A 244 -15.41 4.58 11.71
N GLU A 245 -14.28 4.29 12.37
CA GLU A 245 -13.00 4.05 11.68
C GLU A 245 -13.03 2.83 10.76
N VAL A 246 -13.77 1.78 11.13
CA VAL A 246 -13.96 0.59 10.29
C VAL A 246 -14.70 0.96 9.01
N LEU A 247 -15.79 1.72 9.14
CA LEU A 247 -16.62 2.16 8.02
C LEU A 247 -15.87 3.17 7.13
N MET A 248 -15.16 4.12 7.73
CA MET A 248 -14.35 5.11 6.99
C MET A 248 -13.24 4.43 6.18
N ARG A 249 -12.55 3.45 6.76
CA ARG A 249 -11.54 2.69 6.03
C ARG A 249 -12.12 1.93 4.86
N PHE A 250 -13.26 1.28 5.06
CA PHE A 250 -13.96 0.58 3.99
C PHE A 250 -14.41 1.52 2.88
N SER A 251 -14.98 2.69 3.23
CA SER A 251 -15.38 3.72 2.28
C SER A 251 -14.20 4.24 1.46
N PHE A 252 -13.06 4.47 2.12
CA PHE A 252 -11.84 4.84 1.40
C PHE A 252 -11.36 3.70 0.48
N GLY A 253 -11.48 2.45 0.88
CA GLY A 253 -11.21 1.29 0.04
C GLY A 253 -12.06 1.28 -1.24
N LEU A 254 -13.35 1.62 -1.14
CA LEU A 254 -14.24 1.76 -2.29
C LEU A 254 -13.82 2.92 -3.21
N LEU A 255 -13.43 4.07 -2.64
CA LEU A 255 -12.87 5.18 -3.42
C LEU A 255 -11.58 4.77 -4.13
N ALA A 256 -10.69 4.07 -3.43
CA ALA A 256 -9.45 3.57 -4.00
C ALA A 256 -9.69 2.58 -5.16
N ILE A 257 -10.66 1.66 -5.03
CA ILE A 257 -11.08 0.79 -6.14
C ILE A 257 -11.53 1.62 -7.36
N TRP A 258 -12.34 2.64 -7.13
CA TRP A 258 -12.81 3.49 -8.21
C TRP A 258 -11.66 4.21 -8.91
N LEU A 259 -10.73 4.81 -8.15
CA LEU A 259 -9.55 5.49 -8.68
C LEU A 259 -8.64 4.53 -9.47
N ILE A 260 -8.27 3.41 -8.87
CA ILE A 260 -7.37 2.43 -9.48
C ILE A 260 -8.03 1.74 -10.68
N GLY A 261 -9.32 1.44 -10.59
CA GLY A 261 -10.08 0.87 -11.70
C GLY A 261 -10.14 1.83 -12.89
N ARG A 262 -10.41 3.10 -12.67
CA ARG A 262 -10.35 4.15 -13.71
C ARG A 262 -8.96 4.24 -14.34
N ALA A 263 -7.91 4.22 -13.52
CA ALA A 263 -6.52 4.22 -14.01
C ALA A 263 -6.16 2.96 -14.81
N ALA A 264 -6.71 1.82 -14.45
CA ALA A 264 -6.47 0.56 -15.17
C ALA A 264 -7.10 0.57 -16.57
N PHE A 265 -8.24 1.25 -16.75
CA PHE A 265 -8.87 1.47 -18.06
C PHE A 265 -8.29 2.68 -18.82
N GLY A 266 -7.54 3.53 -18.15
CA GLY A 266 -6.99 4.77 -18.69
C GLY A 266 -7.92 5.96 -18.47
N ILE A 267 -7.44 6.93 -17.68
CA ILE A 267 -8.09 8.22 -17.47
C ILE A 267 -7.68 9.13 -18.63
N GLY A 268 -8.65 9.66 -19.34
CA GLY A 268 -8.44 10.57 -20.46
C GLY A 268 -8.42 12.06 -20.06
N GLY A 269 -8.31 12.93 -21.04
CA GLY A 269 -8.35 14.38 -20.88
C GLY A 269 -7.14 14.94 -20.09
N TRP A 270 -7.33 16.13 -19.53
CA TRP A 270 -6.27 16.81 -18.78
C TRP A 270 -5.76 16.01 -17.58
N TRP A 271 -6.66 15.39 -16.80
CA TRP A 271 -6.28 14.53 -15.69
C TRP A 271 -5.43 13.34 -16.14
N GLY A 272 -5.78 12.74 -17.28
CA GLY A 272 -4.99 11.65 -17.84
C GLY A 272 -3.59 12.10 -18.25
N ALA A 273 -3.45 13.31 -18.78
CA ALA A 273 -2.14 13.89 -19.11
C ALA A 273 -1.29 14.12 -17.85
N VAL A 274 -1.86 14.68 -16.80
CA VAL A 274 -1.19 14.89 -15.50
C VAL A 274 -0.74 13.54 -14.90
N LEU A 275 -1.65 12.56 -14.82
CA LEU A 275 -1.35 11.23 -14.27
C LEU A 275 -0.39 10.40 -15.13
N SER A 276 -0.11 10.83 -16.37
CA SER A 276 0.84 10.18 -17.27
C SER A 276 2.15 10.96 -17.43
N CYS A 277 2.33 12.04 -16.66
CA CYS A 277 3.51 12.87 -16.75
C CYS A 277 4.74 12.12 -16.20
N LYS A 278 5.87 12.21 -16.94
CA LYS A 278 7.07 11.43 -16.67
C LYS A 278 7.63 11.56 -15.23
N PRO A 279 7.72 12.76 -14.62
CA PRO A 279 8.18 12.90 -13.24
C PRO A 279 7.31 12.15 -12.24
N ILE A 280 5.98 12.27 -12.34
CA ILE A 280 5.03 11.58 -11.46
C ILE A 280 5.19 10.06 -11.57
N LEU A 281 5.23 9.55 -12.82
CA LEU A 281 5.43 8.12 -13.06
C LEU A 281 6.78 7.62 -12.55
N PHE A 282 7.82 8.46 -12.61
CA PHE A 282 9.14 8.10 -12.11
C PHE A 282 9.14 7.95 -10.57
N VAL A 283 8.57 8.93 -9.85
CA VAL A 283 8.44 8.83 -8.39
C VAL A 283 7.61 7.59 -8.00
N GLY A 284 6.50 7.34 -8.69
CA GLY A 284 5.71 6.13 -8.49
C GLY A 284 6.49 4.82 -8.73
N ARG A 285 7.42 4.83 -9.69
CA ARG A 285 8.28 3.68 -9.97
C ARG A 285 9.28 3.40 -8.85
N VAL A 286 9.90 4.44 -8.30
CA VAL A 286 10.89 4.34 -7.21
C VAL A 286 10.24 4.37 -5.82
N SER A 287 8.90 4.37 -5.74
CA SER A 287 8.12 4.55 -4.51
C SER A 287 8.44 3.54 -3.43
N TYR A 288 8.94 2.34 -3.77
CA TYR A 288 9.29 1.32 -2.79
C TYR A 288 10.54 1.72 -1.98
N CYS A 289 11.65 2.05 -2.63
CA CYS A 289 12.83 2.58 -1.95
C CYS A 289 12.52 3.90 -1.24
N PHE A 290 11.74 4.77 -1.90
CA PHE A 290 11.31 6.04 -1.32
C PHE A 290 10.59 5.83 0.02
N TYR A 291 9.64 4.86 0.07
CA TYR A 291 8.94 4.50 1.30
C TYR A 291 9.87 3.91 2.36
N LEU A 292 10.86 3.12 1.97
CA LEU A 292 11.84 2.54 2.91
C LEU A 292 12.69 3.60 3.63
N VAL A 293 13.12 4.64 2.89
CA VAL A 293 14.16 5.57 3.40
C VAL A 293 13.60 6.90 3.92
N HIS A 294 12.33 7.25 3.64
CA HIS A 294 11.80 8.58 3.97
C HIS A 294 11.89 8.95 5.45
N VAL A 295 11.74 7.98 6.36
CA VAL A 295 11.83 8.22 7.82
C VAL A 295 13.27 8.47 8.27
N LEU A 296 14.27 8.01 7.49
CA LEU A 296 15.68 8.14 7.82
C LEU A 296 16.23 9.53 7.46
N VAL A 297 15.70 10.14 6.40
CA VAL A 297 16.21 11.40 5.84
C VAL A 297 16.17 12.56 6.84
N PRO A 298 15.10 12.80 7.62
CA PRO A 298 15.11 13.81 8.66
C PRO A 298 16.28 13.63 9.64
N GLY A 299 16.51 12.40 10.12
CA GLY A 299 17.61 12.08 11.02
C GLY A 299 19.00 12.31 10.43
N MET A 300 19.18 12.01 9.13
CA MET A 300 20.44 12.25 8.42
C MET A 300 20.75 13.73 8.25
N LEU A 301 19.73 14.59 8.15
CA LEU A 301 19.87 16.02 7.92
C LEU A 301 19.80 16.87 9.20
N LEU A 302 19.46 16.26 10.36
CA LEU A 302 19.40 16.98 11.66
C LEU A 302 20.74 17.63 12.07
N GLY A 303 21.87 17.13 11.58
CA GLY A 303 23.18 17.76 11.79
C GLY A 303 23.40 19.02 10.95
N LEU A 304 22.56 19.28 9.96
CA LEU A 304 22.59 20.49 9.12
C LEU A 304 21.54 21.47 9.63
N THR A 305 21.90 22.24 10.69
CA THR A 305 21.03 23.25 11.29
C THR A 305 20.86 24.46 10.38
N PHE A 306 20.09 24.33 9.31
CA PHE A 306 19.63 25.51 8.59
C PHE A 306 18.33 26.03 9.23
N PRO A 307 18.22 27.34 9.54
CA PRO A 307 16.98 27.93 10.00
C PRO A 307 16.02 28.09 8.81
N VAL A 308 15.46 26.96 8.35
CA VAL A 308 14.50 26.92 7.25
C VAL A 308 13.09 26.65 7.77
N ASN A 309 12.09 27.24 7.13
CA ASN A 309 10.69 26.95 7.42
C ASN A 309 10.31 25.49 7.07
N GLU A 310 9.15 25.04 7.56
CA GLU A 310 8.69 23.66 7.37
C GLU A 310 8.49 23.30 5.90
N ASP A 311 8.00 24.22 5.07
CA ASP A 311 7.78 24.00 3.65
C ASP A 311 9.09 23.72 2.92
N LEU A 312 10.12 24.53 3.16
CA LEU A 312 11.41 24.33 2.55
C LEU A 312 12.07 23.02 3.04
N ARG A 313 11.90 22.70 4.32
CA ARG A 313 12.35 21.43 4.90
C ARG A 313 11.67 20.24 4.25
N PHE A 314 10.35 20.29 4.04
CA PHE A 314 9.60 19.27 3.33
C PHE A 314 10.14 19.08 1.89
N ILE A 315 10.36 20.17 1.16
CA ILE A 315 10.92 20.15 -0.19
C ILE A 315 12.32 19.53 -0.20
N MET A 316 13.19 19.92 0.74
CA MET A 316 14.53 19.35 0.88
C MET A 316 14.49 17.85 1.15
N TYR A 317 13.66 17.40 2.10
CA TYR A 317 13.50 15.98 2.42
C TYR A 317 12.98 15.19 1.21
N PHE A 318 12.04 15.77 0.47
CA PHE A 318 11.51 15.14 -0.74
C PHE A 318 12.61 14.92 -1.79
N PHE A 319 13.38 15.94 -2.11
CA PHE A 319 14.42 15.84 -3.14
C PHE A 319 15.59 14.97 -2.70
N VAL A 320 15.98 14.99 -1.43
CA VAL A 320 17.03 14.09 -0.90
C VAL A 320 16.56 12.64 -0.98
N THR A 321 15.33 12.35 -0.53
CA THR A 321 14.75 11.01 -0.62
C THR A 321 14.60 10.54 -2.05
N LEU A 322 14.20 11.43 -2.96
CA LEU A 322 14.12 11.14 -4.39
C LEU A 322 15.51 10.85 -4.98
N GLY A 323 16.52 11.60 -4.60
CA GLY A 323 17.91 11.37 -5.00
C GLY A 323 18.41 9.99 -4.58
N ILE A 324 18.26 9.65 -3.29
CA ILE A 324 18.64 8.33 -2.75
C ILE A 324 17.90 7.22 -3.50
N SER A 325 16.58 7.36 -3.69
CA SER A 325 15.76 6.35 -4.37
C SER A 325 16.10 6.22 -5.85
N SER A 326 16.49 7.33 -6.50
CA SER A 326 16.93 7.32 -7.90
C SER A 326 18.27 6.60 -8.04
N VAL A 327 19.23 6.90 -7.18
CA VAL A 327 20.54 6.22 -7.15
C VAL A 327 20.35 4.72 -6.92
N SER A 328 19.54 4.35 -5.92
CA SER A 328 19.19 2.94 -5.66
C SER A 328 18.58 2.27 -6.90
N TRP A 329 17.63 2.94 -7.56
CA TRP A 329 16.99 2.40 -8.75
C TRP A 329 17.98 2.12 -9.88
N TYR A 330 18.82 3.09 -10.25
CA TYR A 330 19.71 2.94 -11.39
C TYR A 330 20.89 2.00 -11.12
N ILE A 331 21.46 2.04 -9.93
CA ILE A 331 22.65 1.27 -9.60
C ILE A 331 22.29 -0.16 -9.16
N PHE A 332 21.19 -0.34 -8.42
CA PHE A 332 20.91 -1.61 -7.75
C PHE A 332 19.59 -2.25 -8.20
N GLU A 333 18.45 -1.61 -7.93
CA GLU A 333 17.15 -2.25 -8.11
C GLU A 333 16.88 -2.66 -9.57
N SER A 334 17.17 -1.79 -10.53
CA SER A 334 16.93 -2.10 -11.94
C SER A 334 17.78 -3.27 -12.44
N GLN A 335 19.00 -3.45 -11.90
CA GLN A 335 19.87 -4.57 -12.27
C GLN A 335 19.35 -5.90 -11.70
N VAL A 336 18.96 -5.89 -10.41
CA VAL A 336 18.35 -7.06 -9.76
C VAL A 336 17.06 -7.46 -10.48
N LEU A 337 16.27 -6.47 -10.90
CA LEU A 337 15.01 -6.72 -11.60
C LEU A 337 15.17 -7.35 -12.98
N LYS A 338 16.32 -7.24 -13.64
CA LYS A 338 16.60 -7.97 -14.90
C LYS A 338 16.62 -9.49 -14.69
N LEU A 339 16.96 -9.93 -13.47
CA LEU A 339 16.93 -11.37 -13.14
C LEU A 339 15.50 -11.96 -13.16
N LYS A 340 14.46 -11.13 -13.13
CA LYS A 340 13.06 -11.59 -13.24
C LYS A 340 12.74 -12.28 -14.55
N ASP A 341 13.42 -11.90 -15.61
CA ASP A 341 13.18 -12.47 -16.95
C ASP A 341 13.45 -13.98 -16.96
N ARG A 342 14.24 -14.47 -16.00
CA ARG A 342 14.47 -15.93 -15.80
C ARG A 342 13.26 -16.67 -15.22
N PHE A 343 12.26 -15.93 -14.73
CA PHE A 343 11.06 -16.47 -14.08
C PHE A 343 9.76 -16.05 -14.81
N GLU A 344 9.86 -15.61 -16.05
CA GLU A 344 8.69 -15.33 -16.91
C GLU A 344 8.06 -16.57 -17.56
#